data_41ab20ba55d622e980aff78232d81fc0
#
_entry.id   41ab20ba55d622e980aff78232d81fc0
#
_cell.length_a   1.000
_cell.length_b   1.000
_cell.length_c   1.000
_cell.angle_alpha   90.00
_cell.angle_beta   90.00
_cell.angle_gamma   90.00
#
_symmetry.space_group_name_H-M   'P 1'
#
loop_
_entity.id
_entity.type
_entity.pdbx_description
1 polymer ?
#
loop_
_entity_poly.entity_id
_entity_poly.type
_entity_poly.pdbx_seq_one_letter_code
_entity_poly.pdbx_strand_id
1 'polypeptide(L)'
;MEEKPDVVAFSCYIWNMEYVKRLAEHIKIIDENIEILYGGPEVSYEAQVFLKDSFCDYVIVGEGEATFRDFVKYKLGEKELKDIEGLYYKKNDDIFFNGFRKELNMNDLVFPYDKDDDLDNKIVYYEASRGCPFKCKYCLSSVMSGVRFLDVERVKKELKFFIDKGVELVKFVDRTFNCNKNYSIEIWEFLSKQDTKTRFHFEVAADLLSDEEIEVLNKAPKNRFQLEVGVQTSNHKVLKNINRIITFENVAEKVLKVAKNKNVIQHLDLIAGLPQEDYNSFKKSFNDVHSLNPNEIQLGFLKLLKGSAMRDEAEKWGIVYSPYAPYEILKNNDLSYNDLLELKKVEKIVDKYYNSGKFNNVLRFFLNRYETPFEFYFEMAMYFEKIGHFKRSLGNVEYYKVLLDFNIERFNRENENVLKEIIKYDYLCFNKKKWLPDFLIRDI
;
A
#
# COMPACT_ATOMS: atom_id res chain seq x y z
N MET A 1 -10.42 20.60 22.60
CA MET A 1 -11.38 21.48 23.35
C MET A 1 -10.67 22.58 24.13
N GLU A 2 -9.41 22.39 24.54
CA GLU A 2 -8.60 23.47 25.19
C GLU A 2 -8.44 24.69 24.29
N GLU A 3 -8.31 24.47 22.96
CA GLU A 3 -8.16 25.54 21.94
C GLU A 3 -9.46 26.28 21.58
N LYS A 4 -10.62 25.82 22.07
CA LYS A 4 -11.95 26.39 21.80
C LYS A 4 -12.18 26.67 20.30
N PRO A 5 -12.12 25.64 19.42
CA PRO A 5 -12.23 25.85 17.98
C PRO A 5 -13.67 26.20 17.58
N ASP A 6 -13.83 27.08 16.59
CA ASP A 6 -15.12 27.31 15.92
C ASP A 6 -15.46 26.23 14.92
N VAL A 7 -14.41 25.63 14.30
CA VAL A 7 -14.52 24.58 13.29
C VAL A 7 -13.51 23.49 13.57
N VAL A 8 -13.93 22.21 13.48
CA VAL A 8 -13.04 21.07 13.50
C VAL A 8 -13.09 20.39 12.13
N ALA A 9 -11.95 20.36 11.43
CA ALA A 9 -11.80 19.74 10.11
C ALA A 9 -11.12 18.39 10.21
N PHE A 10 -11.67 17.38 9.52
CA PHE A 10 -11.13 16.03 9.48
C PHE A 10 -10.73 15.62 8.05
N SER A 11 -9.53 15.08 7.91
CA SER A 11 -9.09 14.38 6.72
C SER A 11 -9.55 12.91 6.80
N CYS A 12 -10.56 12.55 5.99
CA CYS A 12 -11.29 11.29 6.07
C CYS A 12 -10.74 10.26 5.10
N TYR A 13 -10.18 9.21 5.65
CA TYR A 13 -9.63 8.06 4.94
C TYR A 13 -10.26 6.75 5.43
N ILE A 14 -10.12 5.71 4.63
CA ILE A 14 -10.63 4.37 4.92
C ILE A 14 -10.19 3.80 6.29
N TRP A 15 -9.04 4.23 6.80
CA TRP A 15 -8.49 3.74 8.08
C TRP A 15 -8.92 4.54 9.31
N ASN A 16 -9.45 5.76 9.15
CA ASN A 16 -9.83 6.62 10.29
C ASN A 16 -11.31 6.98 10.35
N MET A 17 -12.10 6.70 9.32
CA MET A 17 -13.47 7.19 9.20
C MET A 17 -14.37 6.81 10.39
N GLU A 18 -14.24 5.60 10.90
CA GLU A 18 -15.05 5.15 12.05
C GLU A 18 -14.72 5.95 13.34
N TYR A 19 -13.44 6.31 13.53
CA TYR A 19 -13.03 7.19 14.62
C TYR A 19 -13.50 8.63 14.40
N VAL A 20 -13.39 9.12 13.18
CA VAL A 20 -13.84 10.49 12.83
C VAL A 20 -15.33 10.66 13.13
N LYS A 21 -16.20 9.71 12.75
CA LYS A 21 -17.64 9.75 13.05
C LYS A 21 -17.90 9.87 14.56
N ARG A 22 -17.25 9.03 15.37
CA ARG A 22 -17.40 9.04 16.83
C ARG A 22 -16.89 10.34 17.44
N LEU A 23 -15.76 10.86 16.97
CA LEU A 23 -15.22 12.13 17.45
C LEU A 23 -16.14 13.30 17.11
N ALA A 24 -16.68 13.35 15.88
CA ALA A 24 -17.63 14.36 15.47
C ALA A 24 -18.89 14.36 16.34
N GLU A 25 -19.45 13.17 16.62
CA GLU A 25 -20.57 13.00 17.54
C GLU A 25 -20.25 13.55 18.95
N HIS A 26 -19.09 13.16 19.52
CA HIS A 26 -18.68 13.65 20.84
C HIS A 26 -18.49 15.17 20.86
N ILE A 27 -17.92 15.75 19.81
CA ILE A 27 -17.74 17.20 19.71
C ILE A 27 -19.11 17.90 19.75
N LYS A 28 -20.09 17.44 18.96
CA LYS A 28 -21.44 18.00 18.94
C LYS A 28 -22.21 17.83 20.25
N ILE A 29 -21.96 16.75 21.01
CA ILE A 29 -22.50 16.55 22.36
C ILE A 29 -21.90 17.56 23.36
N ILE A 30 -20.62 17.88 23.21
CA ILE A 30 -19.92 18.82 24.10
C ILE A 30 -20.33 20.27 23.80
N ASP A 31 -20.34 20.62 22.50
CA ASP A 31 -20.76 21.95 22.02
C ASP A 31 -21.31 21.83 20.60
N GLU A 32 -22.63 21.99 20.46
CA GLU A 32 -23.34 21.89 19.18
C GLU A 32 -22.97 23.01 18.19
N ASN A 33 -22.42 24.14 18.68
CA ASN A 33 -22.03 25.27 17.85
C ASN A 33 -20.71 25.04 17.11
N ILE A 34 -19.87 24.09 17.54
CA ILE A 34 -18.65 23.74 16.80
C ILE A 34 -19.02 23.07 15.48
N GLU A 35 -18.64 23.70 14.39
CA GLU A 35 -18.91 23.18 13.06
C GLU A 35 -17.92 22.06 12.67
N ILE A 36 -18.38 21.06 11.96
CA ILE A 36 -17.61 19.90 11.54
C ILE A 36 -17.46 19.89 10.01
N LEU A 37 -16.23 19.91 9.55
CA LEU A 37 -15.87 19.81 8.14
C LEU A 37 -15.19 18.47 7.84
N TYR A 38 -15.73 17.72 6.89
CA TYR A 38 -15.09 16.52 6.36
C TYR A 38 -14.44 16.79 4.99
N GLY A 39 -13.28 16.20 4.74
CA GLY A 39 -12.64 16.16 3.43
C GLY A 39 -11.87 14.85 3.24
N GLY A 40 -11.47 14.56 2.02
CA GLY A 40 -10.69 13.36 1.69
C GLY A 40 -11.46 12.29 0.91
N PRO A 41 -10.78 11.23 0.48
CA PRO A 41 -11.31 10.25 -0.48
C PRO A 41 -12.51 9.47 0.05
N GLU A 42 -12.61 9.27 1.36
CA GLU A 42 -13.69 8.45 1.95
C GLU A 42 -15.06 9.12 1.88
N VAL A 43 -15.10 10.44 1.86
CA VAL A 43 -16.35 11.23 1.87
C VAL A 43 -16.70 11.84 0.51
N SER A 44 -15.74 11.89 -0.42
CA SER A 44 -15.89 12.61 -1.69
C SER A 44 -16.95 12.00 -2.62
N TYR A 45 -17.22 10.71 -2.53
CA TYR A 45 -18.16 10.00 -3.42
C TYR A 45 -19.57 9.84 -2.86
N GLU A 46 -19.75 10.03 -1.55
CA GLU A 46 -21.02 9.87 -0.84
C GLU A 46 -21.31 11.09 0.08
N ALA A 47 -20.90 12.30 -0.31
CA ALA A 47 -20.96 13.50 0.51
C ALA A 47 -22.36 13.77 1.08
N GLN A 48 -23.41 13.56 0.28
CA GLN A 48 -24.80 13.76 0.72
C GLN A 48 -25.21 12.78 1.83
N VAL A 49 -24.71 11.53 1.78
CA VAL A 49 -24.98 10.52 2.82
C VAL A 49 -24.37 10.96 4.14
N PHE A 50 -23.11 11.43 4.10
CA PHE A 50 -22.44 11.92 5.31
C PHE A 50 -23.14 13.13 5.93
N LEU A 51 -23.62 14.08 5.11
CA LEU A 51 -24.37 15.23 5.60
C LEU A 51 -25.73 14.88 6.20
N LYS A 52 -26.37 13.78 5.73
CA LYS A 52 -27.63 13.29 6.30
C LYS A 52 -27.42 12.48 7.58
N ASP A 53 -26.47 11.57 7.56
CA ASP A 53 -26.36 10.47 8.52
C ASP A 53 -25.24 10.65 9.55
N SER A 54 -24.53 11.78 9.52
CA SER A 54 -23.47 12.08 10.47
C SER A 54 -23.53 13.51 10.99
N PHE A 55 -22.71 13.79 11.98
CA PHE A 55 -22.62 15.09 12.66
C PHE A 55 -21.76 16.12 11.90
N CYS A 56 -21.63 16.01 10.58
CA CYS A 56 -20.88 16.99 9.79
C CYS A 56 -21.78 18.08 9.20
N ASP A 57 -21.26 19.29 9.11
CA ASP A 57 -21.93 20.46 8.56
C ASP A 57 -21.49 20.74 7.12
N TYR A 58 -20.23 20.35 6.78
CA TYR A 58 -19.62 20.60 5.49
C TYR A 58 -18.83 19.38 5.00
N VAL A 59 -18.84 19.14 3.68
CA VAL A 59 -18.00 18.13 3.03
C VAL A 59 -17.29 18.74 1.83
N ILE A 60 -15.95 18.70 1.85
CA ILE A 60 -15.12 19.03 0.69
C ILE A 60 -14.97 17.77 -0.17
N VAL A 61 -15.23 17.91 -1.48
CA VAL A 61 -15.08 16.82 -2.46
C VAL A 61 -13.98 17.15 -3.48
N GLY A 62 -13.30 16.11 -3.95
CA GLY A 62 -12.17 16.24 -4.88
C GLY A 62 -10.91 16.75 -4.20
N GLU A 63 -10.13 17.59 -4.90
CA GLU A 63 -8.91 18.21 -4.37
C GLU A 63 -9.25 19.31 -3.37
N GLY A 64 -8.80 19.13 -2.13
CA GLY A 64 -9.28 19.95 -1.01
C GLY A 64 -8.54 21.28 -0.82
N GLU A 65 -7.35 21.46 -1.35
CA GLU A 65 -6.42 22.54 -0.98
C GLU A 65 -7.03 23.94 -1.24
N ALA A 66 -7.53 24.18 -2.43
CA ALA A 66 -8.12 25.47 -2.78
C ALA A 66 -9.53 25.64 -2.17
N THR A 67 -10.31 24.57 -2.07
CA THR A 67 -11.62 24.59 -1.43
C THR A 67 -11.49 24.88 0.07
N PHE A 68 -10.54 24.26 0.75
CA PHE A 68 -10.28 24.53 2.15
C PHE A 68 -9.81 25.97 2.39
N ARG A 69 -8.89 26.48 1.57
CA ARG A 69 -8.49 27.90 1.62
C ARG A 69 -9.68 28.83 1.44
N ASP A 70 -10.57 28.55 0.50
CA ASP A 70 -11.77 29.37 0.27
C ASP A 70 -12.77 29.24 1.42
N PHE A 71 -12.87 28.07 2.05
CA PHE A 71 -13.67 27.86 3.26
C PHE A 71 -13.15 28.69 4.44
N VAL A 72 -11.84 28.73 4.64
CA VAL A 72 -11.24 29.59 5.68
C VAL A 72 -11.56 31.07 5.40
N LYS A 73 -11.47 31.54 4.16
CA LYS A 73 -11.86 32.90 3.77
C LYS A 73 -13.33 33.19 4.08
N TYR A 74 -14.22 32.22 3.85
CA TYR A 74 -15.62 32.34 4.24
C TYR A 74 -15.76 32.56 5.77
N LYS A 75 -15.06 31.79 6.57
CA LYS A 75 -15.10 31.94 8.04
C LYS A 75 -14.51 33.26 8.51
N LEU A 76 -13.63 33.87 7.75
CA LEU A 76 -13.08 35.22 8.02
C LEU A 76 -13.98 36.36 7.45
N GLY A 77 -15.09 36.03 6.80
CA GLY A 77 -15.98 37.01 6.19
C GLY A 77 -15.51 37.61 4.86
N GLU A 78 -14.51 36.99 4.23
CA GLU A 78 -13.89 37.44 2.98
C GLU A 78 -14.53 36.81 1.73
N LYS A 79 -15.39 35.79 1.89
CA LYS A 79 -16.02 35.07 0.79
C LYS A 79 -17.43 34.59 1.17
N GLU A 80 -18.31 34.50 0.18
CA GLU A 80 -19.63 33.93 0.38
C GLU A 80 -19.64 32.41 0.28
N LEU A 81 -20.42 31.73 1.13
CA LEU A 81 -20.49 30.26 1.18
C LEU A 81 -20.85 29.62 -0.18
N LYS A 82 -21.81 30.25 -0.89
CA LYS A 82 -22.29 29.80 -2.21
C LYS A 82 -21.21 29.82 -3.32
N ASP A 83 -20.14 30.58 -3.12
CA ASP A 83 -19.07 30.79 -4.13
C ASP A 83 -17.86 29.84 -3.91
N ILE A 84 -18.00 28.86 -2.99
CA ILE A 84 -16.95 27.89 -2.69
C ILE A 84 -17.17 26.64 -3.51
N GLU A 85 -16.54 26.53 -4.68
CA GLU A 85 -16.57 25.30 -5.48
C GLU A 85 -15.96 24.10 -4.75
N GLY A 86 -16.50 22.91 -4.99
CA GLY A 86 -16.06 21.65 -4.35
C GLY A 86 -16.63 21.45 -2.94
N LEU A 87 -17.59 22.29 -2.52
CA LEU A 87 -18.17 22.22 -1.18
C LEU A 87 -19.63 21.76 -1.20
N TYR A 88 -19.93 20.72 -0.41
CA TYR A 88 -21.26 20.40 0.05
C TYR A 88 -21.49 20.98 1.44
N TYR A 89 -22.70 21.49 1.72
CA TYR A 89 -23.06 21.99 3.05
C TYR A 89 -24.53 21.83 3.34
N LYS A 90 -24.85 21.78 4.63
CA LYS A 90 -26.22 21.72 5.15
C LYS A 90 -26.68 23.10 5.59
N LYS A 91 -27.91 23.48 5.22
CA LYS A 91 -28.58 24.70 5.67
C LYS A 91 -30.09 24.43 5.79
N ASN A 92 -30.67 24.61 7.01
CA ASN A 92 -32.05 24.36 7.29
C ASN A 92 -32.54 22.97 6.83
N ASP A 93 -31.76 21.92 7.09
CA ASP A 93 -31.97 20.53 6.67
C ASP A 93 -31.86 20.25 5.16
N ASP A 94 -31.73 21.26 4.33
CA ASP A 94 -31.43 21.09 2.91
C ASP A 94 -29.91 20.97 2.67
N ILE A 95 -29.57 20.14 1.68
CA ILE A 95 -28.17 19.93 1.29
C ILE A 95 -27.92 20.66 -0.03
N PHE A 96 -26.91 21.50 -0.03
CA PHE A 96 -26.45 22.28 -1.19
C PHE A 96 -25.09 21.79 -1.68
N PHE A 97 -24.87 21.92 -2.98
CA PHE A 97 -23.59 21.65 -3.64
C PHE A 97 -23.26 22.77 -4.62
N ASN A 98 -22.09 23.37 -4.47
CA ASN A 98 -21.64 24.50 -5.28
C ASN A 98 -20.94 24.10 -6.59
N GLY A 99 -21.06 22.84 -7.01
CA GLY A 99 -20.37 22.31 -8.21
C GLY A 99 -18.95 21.85 -7.92
N PHE A 100 -18.40 21.06 -8.86
CA PHE A 100 -17.02 20.59 -8.77
C PHE A 100 -16.04 21.69 -9.09
N ARG A 101 -14.92 21.72 -8.35
CA ARG A 101 -13.81 22.60 -8.62
C ARG A 101 -12.94 22.02 -9.77
N LYS A 102 -12.40 22.90 -10.61
CA LYS A 102 -11.37 22.51 -11.59
C LYS A 102 -10.10 22.04 -10.86
N GLU A 103 -9.47 21.02 -11.41
CA GLU A 103 -8.21 20.49 -10.91
C GLU A 103 -7.11 21.56 -10.80
N LEU A 104 -6.32 21.51 -9.72
CA LEU A 104 -5.25 22.47 -9.44
C LEU A 104 -4.05 22.25 -10.38
N ASN A 105 -3.34 23.34 -10.67
CA ASN A 105 -1.98 23.25 -11.18
C ASN A 105 -1.08 22.76 -10.03
N MET A 106 -0.35 21.65 -10.25
CA MET A 106 0.54 21.07 -9.21
C MET A 106 1.58 22.09 -8.70
N ASN A 107 2.02 23.02 -9.53
CA ASN A 107 3.00 24.04 -9.14
C ASN A 107 2.44 25.10 -8.17
N ASP A 108 1.12 25.18 -8.03
CA ASP A 108 0.47 26.07 -7.05
C ASP A 108 0.38 25.45 -5.64
N LEU A 109 0.71 24.15 -5.49
CA LEU A 109 0.75 23.47 -4.21
C LEU A 109 1.88 24.01 -3.33
N VAL A 110 1.60 24.19 -2.05
CA VAL A 110 2.61 24.57 -1.07
C VAL A 110 3.39 23.32 -0.63
N PHE A 111 4.71 23.41 -0.59
CA PHE A 111 5.53 22.35 -0.01
C PHE A 111 5.30 22.32 1.52
N PRO A 112 4.81 21.18 2.06
CA PRO A 112 4.29 21.14 3.44
C PRO A 112 5.35 21.00 4.52
N TYR A 113 6.62 20.90 4.17
CA TYR A 113 7.72 20.70 5.10
C TYR A 113 8.57 21.98 5.20
N ASP A 114 9.11 22.25 6.37
CA ASP A 114 9.96 23.41 6.59
C ASP A 114 11.27 23.07 7.32
N LYS A 115 12.11 24.11 7.52
CA LYS A 115 13.43 23.97 8.14
C LYS A 115 13.38 23.55 9.62
N ASP A 116 12.27 23.79 10.29
CA ASP A 116 12.11 23.52 11.73
C ASP A 116 11.57 22.11 11.98
N ASP A 117 11.14 21.40 10.90
CA ASP A 117 10.72 20.01 11.02
C ASP A 117 11.90 19.10 11.37
N ASP A 118 11.71 18.29 12.40
CA ASP A 118 12.60 17.18 12.73
C ASP A 118 12.23 15.96 11.89
N LEU A 119 12.97 15.74 10.80
CA LEU A 119 12.75 14.66 9.84
C LEU A 119 13.86 13.60 9.84
N ASP A 120 14.85 13.72 10.71
CA ASP A 120 15.96 12.75 10.78
C ASP A 120 15.45 11.34 11.11
N ASN A 121 15.89 10.35 10.34
CA ASN A 121 15.49 8.95 10.45
C ASN A 121 13.96 8.70 10.38
N LYS A 122 13.20 9.61 9.76
CA LYS A 122 11.76 9.45 9.55
C LYS A 122 11.42 8.97 8.14
N ILE A 123 10.22 8.47 7.99
CA ILE A 123 9.59 8.21 6.70
C ILE A 123 8.72 9.42 6.37
N VAL A 124 8.92 10.01 5.19
CA VAL A 124 8.12 11.12 4.69
C VAL A 124 7.39 10.72 3.42
N TYR A 125 6.24 11.35 3.18
CA TYR A 125 5.46 11.16 1.97
C TYR A 125 5.62 12.38 1.06
N TYR A 126 5.81 12.14 -0.23
CA TYR A 126 6.04 13.17 -1.22
C TYR A 126 5.23 12.91 -2.48
N GLU A 127 4.61 13.95 -3.04
CA GLU A 127 3.81 13.89 -4.25
C GLU A 127 4.47 14.73 -5.34
N ALA A 128 5.03 14.08 -6.37
CA ALA A 128 5.61 14.75 -7.53
C ALA A 128 4.63 14.81 -8.72
N SER A 129 3.65 13.88 -8.74
CA SER A 129 2.59 13.89 -9.73
C SER A 129 1.27 13.42 -9.14
N ARG A 130 0.16 13.88 -9.72
CA ARG A 130 -1.20 13.53 -9.31
C ARG A 130 -2.01 13.01 -10.48
N GLY A 131 -2.71 11.89 -10.27
CA GLY A 131 -3.46 11.16 -11.28
C GLY A 131 -2.81 9.85 -11.66
N CYS A 132 -3.44 9.11 -12.59
CA CYS A 132 -2.95 7.84 -13.12
C CYS A 132 -3.42 7.68 -14.57
N PRO A 133 -2.55 7.21 -15.50
CA PRO A 133 -2.97 7.00 -16.89
C PRO A 133 -3.87 5.76 -17.06
N PHE A 134 -3.92 4.88 -16.05
CA PHE A 134 -4.68 3.64 -16.10
C PHE A 134 -6.09 3.78 -15.52
N LYS A 135 -6.98 2.90 -15.97
CA LYS A 135 -8.40 2.87 -15.58
C LYS A 135 -8.76 1.53 -14.91
N CYS A 136 -7.91 1.07 -13.97
CA CYS A 136 -8.15 -0.16 -13.23
C CYS A 136 -9.42 -0.05 -12.37
N LYS A 137 -10.35 -1.00 -12.49
CA LYS A 137 -11.68 -0.92 -11.89
C LYS A 137 -11.69 -0.90 -10.35
N TYR A 138 -10.69 -1.52 -9.73
CA TYR A 138 -10.58 -1.59 -8.25
C TYR A 138 -9.95 -0.33 -7.62
N CYS A 139 -9.35 0.55 -8.45
CA CYS A 139 -8.53 1.65 -7.97
C CYS A 139 -9.25 2.99 -8.05
N LEU A 140 -9.20 3.79 -6.98
CA LEU A 140 -9.76 5.14 -6.95
C LEU A 140 -9.04 6.12 -7.90
N SER A 141 -7.76 5.91 -8.16
CA SER A 141 -7.02 6.78 -9.07
C SER A 141 -7.52 6.71 -10.52
N SER A 142 -8.31 5.68 -10.86
CA SER A 142 -8.95 5.56 -12.18
C SER A 142 -10.06 6.59 -12.43
N VAL A 143 -10.57 7.22 -11.37
CA VAL A 143 -11.65 8.23 -11.46
C VAL A 143 -11.10 9.57 -11.97
N MET A 144 -9.84 9.86 -11.66
CA MET A 144 -9.16 11.08 -12.13
C MET A 144 -8.78 10.96 -13.61
N SER A 145 -8.80 12.07 -14.33
CA SER A 145 -8.41 12.12 -15.75
C SER A 145 -6.98 12.66 -15.88
N GLY A 146 -6.14 11.90 -16.60
CA GLY A 146 -4.77 12.32 -16.91
C GLY A 146 -3.81 12.28 -15.73
N VAL A 147 -2.61 12.79 -15.93
CA VAL A 147 -1.57 12.96 -14.91
C VAL A 147 -1.01 14.36 -15.00
N ARG A 148 -0.88 15.03 -13.87
CA ARG A 148 -0.29 16.37 -13.74
C ARG A 148 0.99 16.25 -12.92
N PHE A 149 2.02 17.00 -13.29
CA PHE A 149 3.35 16.91 -12.70
C PHE A 149 3.75 18.24 -12.06
N LEU A 150 4.51 18.17 -10.99
CA LEU A 150 5.32 19.28 -10.51
C LEU A 150 6.46 19.55 -11.48
N ASP A 151 6.91 20.79 -11.53
CA ASP A 151 8.13 21.16 -12.25
C ASP A 151 9.32 20.34 -11.74
N VAL A 152 10.11 19.75 -12.64
CA VAL A 152 11.18 18.82 -12.27
C VAL A 152 12.29 19.47 -11.46
N GLU A 153 12.60 20.75 -11.71
CA GLU A 153 13.62 21.47 -10.93
C GLU A 153 13.12 21.75 -9.51
N ARG A 154 11.82 22.01 -9.37
CA ARG A 154 11.17 22.12 -8.06
C ARG A 154 11.26 20.79 -7.31
N VAL A 155 10.95 19.68 -7.96
CA VAL A 155 11.05 18.33 -7.37
C VAL A 155 12.47 18.05 -6.88
N LYS A 156 13.48 18.31 -7.69
CA LYS A 156 14.89 18.13 -7.31
C LYS A 156 15.25 18.96 -6.07
N LYS A 157 14.80 20.20 -5.99
CA LYS A 157 15.02 21.10 -4.85
C LYS A 157 14.36 20.56 -3.58
N GLU A 158 13.12 20.10 -3.67
CA GLU A 158 12.37 19.55 -2.53
C GLU A 158 12.95 18.20 -2.08
N LEU A 159 13.39 17.34 -3.00
CA LEU A 159 14.08 16.09 -2.67
C LEU A 159 15.45 16.35 -2.03
N LYS A 160 16.18 17.39 -2.48
CA LYS A 160 17.43 17.80 -1.85
C LYS A 160 17.22 18.24 -0.40
N PHE A 161 16.12 18.94 -0.11
CA PHE A 161 15.74 19.30 1.26
C PHE A 161 15.60 18.06 2.15
N PHE A 162 14.90 17.00 1.71
CA PHE A 162 14.79 15.77 2.49
C PHE A 162 16.13 15.06 2.69
N ILE A 163 16.99 15.05 1.68
CA ILE A 163 18.33 14.49 1.76
C ILE A 163 19.15 15.23 2.82
N ASP A 164 19.12 16.56 2.81
CA ASP A 164 19.87 17.41 3.76
C ASP A 164 19.34 17.29 5.19
N LYS A 165 18.06 16.95 5.36
CA LYS A 165 17.42 16.63 6.64
C LYS A 165 17.68 15.20 7.14
N GLY A 166 18.41 14.38 6.42
CA GLY A 166 18.71 13.01 6.83
C GLY A 166 17.51 12.07 6.88
N VAL A 167 16.47 12.32 6.07
CA VAL A 167 15.26 11.48 5.98
C VAL A 167 15.66 10.04 5.65
N GLU A 168 15.13 9.05 6.38
CA GLU A 168 15.43 7.64 6.14
C GLU A 168 14.83 7.15 4.82
N LEU A 169 13.56 7.44 4.59
CA LEU A 169 12.81 7.00 3.43
C LEU A 169 11.83 8.09 2.96
N VAL A 170 11.94 8.46 1.68
CA VAL A 170 10.94 9.26 0.98
C VAL A 170 10.03 8.32 0.19
N LYS A 171 8.75 8.22 0.56
CA LYS A 171 7.73 7.47 -0.18
C LYS A 171 6.99 8.41 -1.13
N PHE A 172 7.18 8.20 -2.41
CA PHE A 172 6.35 8.87 -3.42
C PHE A 172 4.93 8.30 -3.36
N VAL A 173 3.95 9.19 -3.34
CA VAL A 173 2.52 8.82 -3.39
C VAL A 173 1.93 8.89 -4.79
N ASP A 174 2.77 9.14 -5.76
CA ASP A 174 2.49 9.07 -7.21
C ASP A 174 2.01 7.68 -7.59
N ARG A 175 0.87 7.57 -8.28
CA ARG A 175 0.22 6.29 -8.58
C ARG A 175 0.86 5.49 -9.71
N THR A 176 1.65 6.14 -10.55
CA THR A 176 2.45 5.51 -11.60
C THR A 176 3.59 6.46 -11.93
N PHE A 177 4.62 6.43 -11.13
CA PHE A 177 5.72 7.39 -11.21
C PHE A 177 6.38 7.44 -12.60
N ASN A 178 6.52 6.29 -13.24
CA ASN A 178 7.16 6.16 -14.56
C ASN A 178 6.20 6.31 -15.75
N CYS A 179 5.04 6.95 -15.57
CA CYS A 179 4.14 7.20 -16.69
C CYS A 179 4.66 8.28 -17.67
N ASN A 180 5.66 9.06 -17.26
CA ASN A 180 6.43 9.95 -18.13
C ASN A 180 7.92 9.57 -18.04
N LYS A 181 8.41 8.89 -19.06
CA LYS A 181 9.78 8.38 -19.16
C LYS A 181 10.86 9.43 -18.90
N ASN A 182 10.76 10.60 -19.51
CA ASN A 182 11.79 11.64 -19.37
C ASN A 182 11.82 12.18 -17.93
N TYR A 183 10.65 12.34 -17.32
CA TYR A 183 10.50 12.80 -15.95
C TYR A 183 11.09 11.81 -14.94
N SER A 184 10.78 10.52 -15.10
CA SER A 184 11.31 9.48 -14.21
C SER A 184 12.82 9.33 -14.33
N ILE A 185 13.37 9.31 -15.55
CA ILE A 185 14.82 9.24 -15.80
C ILE A 185 15.52 10.40 -15.10
N GLU A 186 15.06 11.61 -15.31
CA GLU A 186 15.70 12.82 -14.79
C GLU A 186 15.76 12.84 -13.26
N ILE A 187 14.68 12.41 -12.61
CA ILE A 187 14.63 12.31 -11.14
C ILE A 187 15.52 11.16 -10.64
N TRP A 188 15.45 9.97 -11.23
CA TRP A 188 16.28 8.83 -10.81
C TRP A 188 17.77 9.09 -11.02
N GLU A 189 18.17 9.75 -12.12
CA GLU A 189 19.56 10.17 -12.32
C GLU A 189 20.03 11.20 -11.29
N PHE A 190 19.18 12.19 -10.99
CA PHE A 190 19.48 13.19 -9.95
C PHE A 190 19.71 12.50 -8.60
N LEU A 191 18.80 11.61 -8.19
CA LEU A 191 18.87 10.90 -6.92
C LEU A 191 20.04 9.90 -6.86
N SER A 192 20.41 9.30 -7.99
CA SER A 192 21.54 8.37 -8.06
C SER A 192 22.88 9.06 -7.81
N LYS A 193 23.00 10.34 -8.18
CA LYS A 193 24.21 11.15 -8.01
C LYS A 193 24.37 11.75 -6.60
N GLN A 194 23.34 11.65 -5.73
CA GLN A 194 23.41 12.21 -4.38
C GLN A 194 24.20 11.31 -3.44
N ASP A 195 25.11 11.89 -2.65
CA ASP A 195 25.77 11.21 -1.54
C ASP A 195 24.85 11.23 -0.31
N THR A 196 24.06 10.19 -0.13
CA THR A 196 23.08 10.08 0.94
C THR A 196 22.73 8.63 1.27
N LYS A 197 22.25 8.40 2.49
CA LYS A 197 21.64 7.13 2.92
C LYS A 197 20.13 7.09 2.72
N THR A 198 19.52 8.22 2.39
CA THR A 198 18.08 8.32 2.10
C THR A 198 17.69 7.35 1.00
N ARG A 199 16.64 6.59 1.21
CA ARG A 199 16.01 5.69 0.24
C ARG A 199 14.78 6.34 -0.36
N PHE A 200 14.42 5.93 -1.56
CA PHE A 200 13.26 6.46 -2.27
C PHE A 200 12.40 5.32 -2.77
N HIS A 201 11.11 5.37 -2.44
CA HIS A 201 10.13 4.36 -2.82
C HIS A 201 9.18 4.94 -3.87
N PHE A 202 8.93 4.17 -4.94
CA PHE A 202 8.09 4.55 -6.07
C PHE A 202 7.09 3.44 -6.41
N GLU A 203 5.82 3.81 -6.64
CA GLU A 203 4.86 2.92 -7.30
C GLU A 203 5.07 3.04 -8.82
N VAL A 204 5.35 1.93 -9.49
CA VAL A 204 5.67 1.91 -10.92
C VAL A 204 4.82 0.89 -11.69
N ALA A 205 4.56 1.19 -12.96
CA ALA A 205 4.05 0.21 -13.92
C ALA A 205 5.25 -0.42 -14.65
N ALA A 206 5.56 -1.67 -14.32
CA ALA A 206 6.76 -2.31 -14.85
C ALA A 206 6.72 -2.48 -16.39
N ASP A 207 5.53 -2.68 -16.95
CA ASP A 207 5.32 -2.78 -18.40
C ASP A 207 5.67 -1.49 -19.17
N LEU A 208 5.65 -0.33 -18.51
CA LEU A 208 6.06 0.95 -19.09
C LEU A 208 7.58 1.18 -19.04
N LEU A 209 8.33 0.41 -18.24
CA LEU A 209 9.77 0.61 -18.12
C LEU A 209 10.49 0.44 -19.47
N SER A 210 11.12 1.49 -19.94
CA SER A 210 11.99 1.47 -21.11
C SER A 210 13.36 0.87 -20.76
N ASP A 211 14.11 0.45 -21.75
CA ASP A 211 15.47 -0.06 -21.53
C ASP A 211 16.40 1.02 -20.95
N GLU A 212 16.18 2.30 -21.28
CA GLU A 212 16.93 3.44 -20.70
C GLU A 212 16.62 3.63 -19.22
N GLU A 213 15.35 3.56 -18.79
CA GLU A 213 14.97 3.61 -17.39
C GLU A 213 15.58 2.46 -16.59
N ILE A 214 15.55 1.24 -17.16
CA ILE A 214 16.17 0.06 -16.56
C ILE A 214 17.70 0.25 -16.44
N GLU A 215 18.34 0.87 -17.42
CA GLU A 215 19.77 1.15 -17.35
C GLU A 215 20.10 2.14 -16.22
N VAL A 216 19.30 3.21 -16.04
CA VAL A 216 19.45 4.16 -14.94
C VAL A 216 19.27 3.46 -13.58
N LEU A 217 18.21 2.67 -13.43
CA LEU A 217 17.95 1.89 -12.22
C LEU A 217 19.09 0.92 -11.90
N ASN A 218 19.62 0.23 -12.89
CA ASN A 218 20.71 -0.73 -12.71
C ASN A 218 22.07 -0.07 -12.38
N LYS A 219 22.24 1.22 -12.67
CA LYS A 219 23.42 2.01 -12.30
C LYS A 219 23.29 2.69 -10.94
N ALA A 220 22.11 2.70 -10.35
CA ALA A 220 21.87 3.37 -9.08
C ALA A 220 22.65 2.73 -7.92
N PRO A 221 23.00 3.50 -6.87
CA PRO A 221 23.59 2.97 -5.65
C PRO A 221 22.70 1.88 -5.02
N LYS A 222 23.34 0.90 -4.38
CA LYS A 222 22.63 -0.23 -3.77
C LYS A 222 21.58 0.25 -2.76
N ASN A 223 20.37 -0.28 -2.86
CA ASN A 223 19.21 0.01 -2.01
C ASN A 223 18.75 1.49 -2.04
N ARG A 224 19.21 2.28 -3.02
CA ARG A 224 18.75 3.66 -3.20
C ARG A 224 17.27 3.69 -3.55
N PHE A 225 16.82 2.80 -4.41
CA PHE A 225 15.48 2.73 -4.93
C PHE A 225 14.74 1.47 -4.48
N GLN A 226 13.47 1.67 -4.17
CA GLN A 226 12.48 0.67 -3.85
C GLN A 226 11.32 0.84 -4.84
N LEU A 227 11.02 -0.18 -5.62
CA LEU A 227 9.93 -0.16 -6.60
C LEU A 227 8.80 -1.08 -6.13
N GLU A 228 7.61 -0.52 -6.01
CA GLU A 228 6.37 -1.26 -5.80
C GLU A 228 5.69 -1.48 -7.16
N VAL A 229 5.51 -2.73 -7.53
CA VAL A 229 5.01 -3.15 -8.85
C VAL A 229 3.71 -3.93 -8.65
N GLY A 230 2.60 -3.33 -9.03
CA GLY A 230 1.32 -4.00 -9.00
C GLY A 230 1.22 -5.05 -10.12
N VAL A 231 1.45 -6.31 -9.83
CA VAL A 231 1.17 -7.45 -10.74
C VAL A 231 -0.32 -7.79 -10.70
N GLN A 232 -0.88 -7.85 -9.50
CA GLN A 232 -2.26 -8.19 -9.12
C GLN A 232 -2.61 -9.65 -9.35
N THR A 233 -2.36 -10.20 -10.52
CA THR A 233 -2.57 -11.59 -10.94
C THR A 233 -1.73 -11.89 -12.18
N SER A 234 -1.36 -13.14 -12.40
CA SER A 234 -0.77 -13.59 -13.68
C SER A 234 -1.83 -14.06 -14.70
N ASN A 235 -3.11 -14.08 -14.31
CA ASN A 235 -4.20 -14.54 -15.17
C ASN A 235 -4.67 -13.43 -16.12
N HIS A 236 -4.42 -13.59 -17.42
CA HIS A 236 -4.78 -12.60 -18.45
C HIS A 236 -6.28 -12.29 -18.53
N LYS A 237 -7.15 -13.28 -18.26
CA LYS A 237 -8.59 -13.06 -18.24
C LYS A 237 -9.01 -12.18 -17.09
N VAL A 238 -8.42 -12.39 -15.91
CA VAL A 238 -8.65 -11.58 -14.72
C VAL A 238 -8.13 -10.16 -14.94
N LEU A 239 -6.92 -9.98 -15.46
CA LEU A 239 -6.36 -8.68 -15.82
C LEU A 239 -7.30 -7.89 -16.73
N LYS A 240 -7.86 -8.53 -17.76
CA LYS A 240 -8.85 -7.91 -18.65
C LYS A 240 -10.12 -7.48 -17.92
N ASN A 241 -10.64 -8.32 -17.00
CA ASN A 241 -11.85 -8.03 -16.25
C ASN A 241 -11.72 -6.81 -15.35
N ILE A 242 -10.55 -6.60 -14.78
CA ILE A 242 -10.24 -5.43 -13.94
C ILE A 242 -9.73 -4.22 -14.74
N ASN A 243 -9.84 -4.28 -16.09
CA ASN A 243 -9.40 -3.23 -17.02
C ASN A 243 -7.91 -2.90 -16.89
N ARG A 244 -7.07 -3.94 -16.77
CA ARG A 244 -5.62 -3.81 -16.74
C ARG A 244 -5.03 -4.45 -18.00
N ILE A 245 -4.56 -3.58 -18.92
CA ILE A 245 -4.09 -3.99 -20.26
C ILE A 245 -2.58 -4.25 -20.20
N ILE A 246 -2.20 -5.27 -19.45
CA ILE A 246 -0.80 -5.75 -19.35
C ILE A 246 -0.78 -7.26 -19.47
N THR A 247 0.39 -7.83 -19.74
CA THR A 247 0.62 -9.29 -19.61
C THR A 247 1.63 -9.56 -18.52
N PHE A 248 1.47 -10.68 -17.82
CA PHE A 248 2.41 -11.07 -16.78
C PHE A 248 3.82 -11.27 -17.35
N GLU A 249 3.95 -11.81 -18.55
CA GLU A 249 5.23 -12.06 -19.23
C GLU A 249 6.01 -10.77 -19.45
N ASN A 250 5.33 -9.70 -19.86
CA ASN A 250 5.99 -8.39 -20.03
C ASN A 250 6.46 -7.82 -18.69
N VAL A 251 5.62 -7.89 -17.66
CA VAL A 251 5.99 -7.47 -16.30
C VAL A 251 7.18 -8.28 -15.79
N ALA A 252 7.13 -9.61 -15.95
CA ALA A 252 8.20 -10.52 -15.51
C ALA A 252 9.54 -10.21 -16.18
N GLU A 253 9.54 -9.99 -17.51
CA GLU A 253 10.74 -9.60 -18.25
C GLU A 253 11.38 -8.34 -17.66
N LYS A 254 10.58 -7.29 -17.41
CA LYS A 254 11.07 -6.01 -16.90
C LYS A 254 11.56 -6.13 -15.46
N VAL A 255 10.82 -6.82 -14.59
CA VAL A 255 11.21 -7.11 -13.21
C VAL A 255 12.55 -7.83 -13.17
N LEU A 256 12.77 -8.87 -13.99
CA LEU A 256 14.02 -9.60 -14.06
C LEU A 256 15.17 -8.73 -14.59
N LYS A 257 14.93 -7.86 -15.57
CA LYS A 257 15.94 -6.90 -16.07
C LYS A 257 16.37 -5.92 -14.98
N VAL A 258 15.44 -5.40 -14.16
CA VAL A 258 15.76 -4.52 -13.02
C VAL A 258 16.50 -5.28 -11.92
N ALA A 259 16.16 -6.55 -11.67
CA ALA A 259 16.80 -7.38 -10.65
C ALA A 259 18.26 -7.76 -10.97
N LYS A 260 18.73 -7.55 -12.20
CA LYS A 260 20.02 -8.04 -12.70
C LYS A 260 21.21 -7.70 -11.80
N ASN A 261 21.29 -6.48 -11.30
CA ASN A 261 22.41 -6.00 -10.47
C ASN A 261 22.13 -6.09 -8.96
N LYS A 262 20.94 -6.53 -8.55
CA LYS A 262 20.53 -6.68 -7.13
C LYS A 262 20.74 -5.39 -6.30
N ASN A 263 20.59 -4.24 -6.92
CA ASN A 263 20.76 -2.93 -6.30
C ASN A 263 19.45 -2.20 -6.03
N VAL A 264 18.37 -2.56 -6.74
CA VAL A 264 17.02 -2.03 -6.57
C VAL A 264 16.19 -3.06 -5.79
N ILE A 265 15.46 -2.58 -4.78
CA ILE A 265 14.51 -3.39 -4.02
C ILE A 265 13.20 -3.42 -4.81
N GLN A 266 12.61 -4.60 -4.99
CA GLN A 266 11.36 -4.76 -5.70
C GLN A 266 10.31 -5.45 -4.82
N HIS A 267 9.15 -4.81 -4.68
CA HIS A 267 7.95 -5.36 -4.05
C HIS A 267 6.95 -5.67 -5.16
N LEU A 268 6.43 -6.88 -5.18
CA LEU A 268 5.45 -7.30 -6.17
C LEU A 268 4.12 -7.60 -5.48
N ASP A 269 3.03 -6.99 -5.99
CA ASP A 269 1.73 -7.04 -5.34
C ASP A 269 0.79 -8.00 -6.05
N LEU A 270 0.07 -8.79 -5.25
CA LEU A 270 -1.05 -9.63 -5.67
C LEU A 270 -2.32 -9.21 -4.94
N ILE A 271 -3.47 -9.36 -5.59
CA ILE A 271 -4.79 -9.12 -4.98
C ILE A 271 -5.63 -10.38 -5.03
N ALA A 272 -5.91 -10.97 -3.87
CA ALA A 272 -6.87 -12.05 -3.73
C ALA A 272 -8.31 -11.53 -3.79
N GLY A 273 -9.19 -12.25 -4.46
CA GLY A 273 -10.61 -11.91 -4.57
C GLY A 273 -10.99 -11.14 -5.83
N LEU A 274 -10.10 -11.03 -6.80
CA LEU A 274 -10.42 -10.48 -8.12
C LEU A 274 -11.46 -11.36 -8.84
N PRO A 275 -12.38 -10.76 -9.64
CA PRO A 275 -13.44 -11.51 -10.32
C PRO A 275 -12.87 -12.48 -11.36
N GLN A 276 -13.39 -13.72 -11.37
CA GLN A 276 -12.98 -14.84 -12.20
C GLN A 276 -11.55 -15.36 -11.91
N GLU A 277 -11.04 -15.12 -10.71
CA GLU A 277 -9.84 -15.77 -10.19
C GLU A 277 -10.22 -16.71 -9.06
N ASP A 278 -10.26 -18.01 -9.36
CA ASP A 278 -10.47 -19.05 -8.37
C ASP A 278 -9.20 -19.35 -7.56
N TYR A 279 -9.32 -20.17 -6.54
CA TYR A 279 -8.24 -20.52 -5.63
C TYR A 279 -7.00 -21.10 -6.37
N ASN A 280 -7.21 -21.95 -7.37
CA ASN A 280 -6.12 -22.55 -8.13
C ASN A 280 -5.42 -21.53 -9.04
N SER A 281 -6.20 -20.64 -9.66
CA SER A 281 -5.67 -19.52 -10.44
C SER A 281 -4.82 -18.59 -9.56
N PHE A 282 -5.30 -18.28 -8.35
CA PHE A 282 -4.53 -17.45 -7.41
C PHE A 282 -3.24 -18.14 -6.95
N LYS A 283 -3.29 -19.46 -6.63
CA LYS A 283 -2.08 -20.26 -6.34
C LYS A 283 -1.06 -20.16 -7.47
N LYS A 284 -1.52 -20.26 -8.71
CA LYS A 284 -0.65 -20.10 -9.87
C LYS A 284 -0.05 -18.70 -9.92
N SER A 285 -0.85 -17.64 -9.76
CA SER A 285 -0.38 -16.25 -9.74
C SER A 285 0.69 -16.03 -8.65
N PHE A 286 0.49 -16.60 -7.46
CA PHE A 286 1.49 -16.54 -6.39
C PHE A 286 2.80 -17.23 -6.79
N ASN A 287 2.73 -18.44 -7.35
CA ASN A 287 3.93 -19.18 -7.77
C ASN A 287 4.67 -18.47 -8.90
N ASP A 288 3.94 -17.90 -9.85
CA ASP A 288 4.51 -17.13 -10.97
C ASP A 288 5.29 -15.91 -10.42
N VAL A 289 4.70 -15.14 -9.49
CA VAL A 289 5.36 -13.99 -8.85
C VAL A 289 6.55 -14.42 -7.99
N HIS A 290 6.40 -15.49 -7.22
CA HIS A 290 7.48 -16.02 -6.38
C HIS A 290 8.68 -16.46 -7.22
N SER A 291 8.45 -16.98 -8.43
CA SER A 291 9.53 -17.40 -9.36
C SER A 291 10.44 -16.26 -9.81
N LEU A 292 9.96 -15.00 -9.76
CA LEU A 292 10.75 -13.80 -10.07
C LEU A 292 11.71 -13.42 -8.93
N ASN A 293 11.58 -14.07 -7.76
CA ASN A 293 12.41 -13.86 -6.58
C ASN A 293 12.51 -12.36 -6.17
N PRO A 294 11.38 -11.66 -6.03
CA PRO A 294 11.38 -10.27 -5.56
C PRO A 294 11.88 -10.17 -4.11
N ASN A 295 12.15 -8.95 -3.64
CA ASN A 295 12.50 -8.73 -2.25
C ASN A 295 11.31 -8.93 -1.32
N GLU A 296 10.10 -8.55 -1.77
CA GLU A 296 8.84 -8.70 -1.03
C GLU A 296 7.71 -9.11 -1.97
N ILE A 297 6.79 -9.93 -1.47
CA ILE A 297 5.52 -10.27 -2.11
C ILE A 297 4.41 -9.74 -1.22
N GLN A 298 3.71 -8.70 -1.67
CA GLN A 298 2.55 -8.16 -0.97
C GLN A 298 1.29 -8.91 -1.40
N LEU A 299 0.68 -9.61 -0.48
CA LEU A 299 -0.56 -10.34 -0.68
C LEU A 299 -1.71 -9.49 -0.16
N GLY A 300 -2.35 -8.75 -1.04
CA GLY A 300 -3.51 -7.91 -0.70
C GLY A 300 -4.84 -8.64 -0.90
N PHE A 301 -5.91 -8.07 -0.34
CA PHE A 301 -7.28 -8.54 -0.52
C PHE A 301 -8.11 -7.42 -1.14
N LEU A 302 -8.98 -7.79 -2.09
CA LEU A 302 -9.81 -6.82 -2.80
C LEU A 302 -10.63 -5.98 -1.81
N LYS A 303 -10.57 -4.67 -1.98
CA LYS A 303 -11.37 -3.69 -1.22
C LYS A 303 -12.30 -2.96 -2.18
N LEU A 304 -13.58 -2.88 -1.84
CA LEU A 304 -14.61 -2.25 -2.67
C LEU A 304 -14.71 -0.76 -2.30
N LEU A 305 -13.71 0.01 -2.73
CA LEU A 305 -13.58 1.42 -2.39
C LEU A 305 -14.74 2.24 -2.96
N LYS A 306 -15.25 3.20 -2.19
CA LYS A 306 -16.30 4.13 -2.63
C LYS A 306 -15.83 4.88 -3.88
N GLY A 307 -16.68 4.95 -4.90
CA GLY A 307 -16.35 5.57 -6.20
C GLY A 307 -15.55 4.70 -7.16
N SER A 308 -15.15 3.47 -6.78
CA SER A 308 -14.51 2.55 -7.71
C SER A 308 -15.53 1.79 -8.57
N ALA A 309 -15.21 1.60 -9.86
CA ALA A 309 -16.07 0.84 -10.77
C ALA A 309 -16.28 -0.62 -10.31
N MET A 310 -15.33 -1.20 -9.57
CA MET A 310 -15.47 -2.54 -9.01
C MET A 310 -16.57 -2.62 -7.94
N ARG A 311 -16.76 -1.56 -7.16
CA ARG A 311 -17.85 -1.47 -6.19
C ARG A 311 -19.20 -1.42 -6.90
N ASP A 312 -19.30 -0.67 -7.99
CA ASP A 312 -20.53 -0.57 -8.79
C ASP A 312 -20.86 -1.89 -9.50
N GLU A 313 -19.83 -2.65 -9.89
CA GLU A 313 -19.98 -3.98 -10.52
C GLU A 313 -20.06 -5.14 -9.51
N ALA A 314 -20.09 -4.90 -8.19
CA ALA A 314 -20.00 -5.96 -7.18
C ALA A 314 -21.05 -7.05 -7.35
N GLU A 315 -22.33 -6.68 -7.60
CA GLU A 315 -23.42 -7.63 -7.82
C GLU A 315 -23.18 -8.52 -9.03
N LYS A 316 -22.70 -7.95 -10.14
CA LYS A 316 -22.36 -8.68 -11.38
C LYS A 316 -21.37 -9.83 -11.14
N TRP A 317 -20.45 -9.65 -10.22
CA TRP A 317 -19.39 -10.62 -9.89
C TRP A 317 -19.70 -11.45 -8.64
N GLY A 318 -20.92 -11.28 -8.06
CA GLY A 318 -21.31 -11.91 -6.81
C GLY A 318 -20.40 -11.56 -5.63
N ILE A 319 -19.80 -10.36 -5.67
CA ILE A 319 -18.91 -9.90 -4.61
C ILE A 319 -19.74 -9.47 -3.40
N VAL A 320 -19.49 -10.12 -2.27
CA VAL A 320 -19.96 -9.73 -0.95
C VAL A 320 -18.76 -9.18 -0.20
N TYR A 321 -18.92 -8.02 0.40
CA TYR A 321 -17.85 -7.33 1.12
C TYR A 321 -18.35 -6.73 2.44
N SER A 322 -17.43 -6.39 3.34
CA SER A 322 -17.76 -5.73 4.60
C SER A 322 -18.43 -4.37 4.35
N PRO A 323 -19.57 -4.05 4.99
CA PRO A 323 -20.15 -2.71 4.89
C PRO A 323 -19.33 -1.66 5.64
N TYR A 324 -18.39 -2.08 6.46
CA TYR A 324 -17.49 -1.21 7.23
C TYR A 324 -16.13 -1.09 6.55
N ALA A 325 -15.50 0.07 6.67
CA ALA A 325 -14.14 0.25 6.23
C ALA A 325 -13.21 -0.83 6.87
N PRO A 326 -12.31 -1.44 6.11
CA PRO A 326 -11.84 -1.08 4.77
C PRO A 326 -12.63 -1.68 3.58
N TYR A 327 -13.87 -2.09 3.74
CA TYR A 327 -14.74 -2.64 2.67
C TYR A 327 -14.14 -3.88 2.00
N GLU A 328 -13.48 -4.71 2.78
CA GLU A 328 -12.78 -5.88 2.28
C GLU A 328 -13.75 -6.97 1.84
N ILE A 329 -13.40 -7.64 0.75
CA ILE A 329 -14.15 -8.79 0.23
C ILE A 329 -14.31 -9.88 1.28
N LEU A 330 -15.53 -10.45 1.34
CA LEU A 330 -15.85 -11.62 2.17
C LEU A 330 -16.01 -12.90 1.34
N LYS A 331 -16.48 -12.78 0.10
CA LYS A 331 -16.57 -13.86 -0.92
C LYS A 331 -16.95 -13.25 -2.26
N ASN A 332 -16.77 -14.05 -3.33
CA ASN A 332 -17.37 -13.81 -4.64
C ASN A 332 -17.82 -15.13 -5.28
N ASN A 333 -18.13 -15.12 -6.59
CA ASN A 333 -18.53 -16.34 -7.30
C ASN A 333 -17.39 -17.37 -7.44
N ASP A 334 -16.13 -16.97 -7.28
CA ASP A 334 -14.95 -17.76 -7.57
C ASP A 334 -14.19 -18.19 -6.31
N LEU A 335 -14.30 -17.41 -5.21
CA LEU A 335 -13.66 -17.66 -3.91
C LEU A 335 -14.68 -17.62 -2.78
N SER A 336 -14.70 -18.67 -1.97
CA SER A 336 -15.48 -18.71 -0.74
C SER A 336 -14.83 -17.88 0.38
N TYR A 337 -15.58 -17.63 1.46
CA TYR A 337 -15.02 -16.99 2.65
C TYR A 337 -13.89 -17.80 3.28
N ASN A 338 -14.00 -19.13 3.27
CA ASN A 338 -12.96 -20.00 3.79
C ASN A 338 -11.67 -19.92 2.97
N ASP A 339 -11.78 -19.88 1.65
CA ASP A 339 -10.61 -19.69 0.77
C ASP A 339 -9.86 -18.40 1.12
N LEU A 340 -10.61 -17.29 1.27
CA LEU A 340 -10.01 -16.01 1.65
C LEU A 340 -9.37 -16.05 3.05
N LEU A 341 -9.97 -16.76 4.02
CA LEU A 341 -9.36 -16.96 5.35
C LEU A 341 -8.06 -17.77 5.28
N GLU A 342 -8.01 -18.79 4.45
CA GLU A 342 -6.77 -19.56 4.21
C GLU A 342 -5.70 -18.69 3.59
N LEU A 343 -6.03 -17.91 2.55
CA LEU A 343 -5.10 -16.98 1.92
C LEU A 343 -4.58 -15.91 2.90
N LYS A 344 -5.39 -15.43 3.84
CA LYS A 344 -4.95 -14.53 4.93
C LYS A 344 -3.94 -15.17 5.87
N LYS A 345 -4.06 -16.48 6.11
CA LYS A 345 -3.06 -17.20 6.90
C LYS A 345 -1.77 -17.36 6.11
N VAL A 346 -1.86 -17.65 4.82
CA VAL A 346 -0.70 -17.73 3.92
C VAL A 346 0.01 -16.37 3.85
N GLU A 347 -0.73 -15.27 3.69
CA GLU A 347 -0.17 -13.91 3.70
C GLU A 347 0.70 -13.65 4.93
N LYS A 348 0.21 -13.96 6.14
CA LYS A 348 0.96 -13.79 7.39
C LYS A 348 2.26 -14.61 7.43
N ILE A 349 2.26 -15.79 6.84
CA ILE A 349 3.46 -16.64 6.76
C ILE A 349 4.45 -16.06 5.75
N VAL A 350 3.98 -15.62 4.59
CA VAL A 350 4.81 -14.97 3.56
C VAL A 350 5.44 -13.70 4.11
N ASP A 351 4.65 -12.84 4.76
CA ASP A 351 5.15 -11.61 5.38
C ASP A 351 6.25 -11.91 6.41
N LYS A 352 6.03 -12.90 7.26
CA LYS A 352 6.96 -13.22 8.33
C LYS A 352 8.23 -13.92 7.84
N TYR A 353 8.10 -14.90 6.96
CA TYR A 353 9.24 -15.73 6.58
C TYR A 353 9.93 -15.27 5.30
N TYR A 354 9.18 -14.83 4.30
CA TYR A 354 9.74 -14.35 3.04
C TYR A 354 10.13 -12.86 3.12
N ASN A 355 9.15 -11.98 3.35
CA ASN A 355 9.33 -10.53 3.28
C ASN A 355 10.31 -9.99 4.31
N SER A 356 10.43 -10.64 5.48
CA SER A 356 11.41 -10.24 6.49
C SER A 356 12.88 -10.38 6.04
N GLY A 357 13.16 -11.19 5.02
CA GLY A 357 14.49 -11.51 4.55
C GLY A 357 15.37 -12.29 5.53
N LYS A 358 14.83 -12.68 6.70
CA LYS A 358 15.62 -13.29 7.79
C LYS A 358 15.80 -14.79 7.69
N PHE A 359 15.07 -15.46 6.81
CA PHE A 359 14.97 -16.91 6.73
C PHE A 359 15.34 -17.46 5.36
N ASN A 360 16.14 -16.71 4.59
CA ASN A 360 16.39 -17.02 3.17
C ASN A 360 17.00 -18.39 2.93
N ASN A 361 17.93 -18.84 3.81
CA ASN A 361 18.55 -20.15 3.63
C ASN A 361 17.62 -21.28 4.12
N VAL A 362 16.89 -21.04 5.18
CA VAL A 362 15.86 -21.98 5.68
C VAL A 362 14.73 -22.16 4.65
N LEU A 363 14.27 -21.07 4.02
CA LEU A 363 13.26 -21.16 2.97
C LEU A 363 13.74 -22.01 1.80
N ARG A 364 14.99 -21.86 1.34
CA ARG A 364 15.56 -22.71 0.28
C ARG A 364 15.57 -24.19 0.67
N PHE A 365 15.88 -24.50 1.94
CA PHE A 365 15.85 -25.86 2.44
C PHE A 365 14.48 -26.50 2.35
N PHE A 366 13.42 -25.76 2.71
CA PHE A 366 12.05 -26.27 2.66
C PHE A 366 11.45 -26.24 1.25
N LEU A 367 11.59 -25.14 0.50
CA LEU A 367 10.98 -24.98 -0.82
C LEU A 367 11.40 -26.07 -1.82
N ASN A 368 12.61 -26.60 -1.69
CA ASN A 368 13.08 -27.74 -2.54
C ASN A 368 12.36 -29.07 -2.25
N ARG A 369 11.51 -29.15 -1.24
CA ARG A 369 10.77 -30.34 -0.81
C ARG A 369 9.30 -30.32 -1.21
N TYR A 370 8.87 -29.24 -1.86
CA TYR A 370 7.50 -29.03 -2.32
C TYR A 370 7.46 -28.89 -3.83
N GLU A 371 6.34 -29.25 -4.43
CA GLU A 371 6.16 -29.07 -5.87
C GLU A 371 6.06 -27.59 -6.23
N THR A 372 5.43 -26.80 -5.36
CA THR A 372 5.27 -25.36 -5.55
C THR A 372 5.56 -24.57 -4.26
N PRO A 373 6.06 -23.33 -4.37
CA PRO A 373 6.24 -22.46 -3.22
C PRO A 373 4.95 -22.24 -2.42
N PHE A 374 3.80 -22.10 -3.09
CA PHE A 374 2.52 -21.89 -2.42
C PHE A 374 2.19 -23.01 -1.43
N GLU A 375 2.46 -24.27 -1.81
CA GLU A 375 2.18 -25.43 -0.95
C GLU A 375 2.97 -25.38 0.35
N PHE A 376 4.24 -24.98 0.31
CA PHE A 376 5.02 -24.79 1.52
C PHE A 376 4.40 -23.74 2.44
N TYR A 377 4.07 -22.54 1.92
CA TYR A 377 3.49 -21.48 2.73
C TYR A 377 2.10 -21.85 3.27
N PHE A 378 1.32 -22.56 2.48
CA PHE A 378 0.01 -23.07 2.91
C PHE A 378 0.15 -24.10 4.05
N GLU A 379 1.00 -25.11 3.91
CA GLU A 379 1.20 -26.11 4.97
C GLU A 379 1.78 -25.48 6.24
N MET A 380 2.68 -24.54 6.10
CA MET A 380 3.20 -23.80 7.23
C MET A 380 2.10 -22.96 7.93
N ALA A 381 1.19 -22.37 7.16
CA ALA A 381 0.03 -21.66 7.70
C ALA A 381 -0.92 -22.59 8.45
N MET A 382 -1.21 -23.77 7.90
CA MET A 382 -2.03 -24.79 8.58
C MET A 382 -1.36 -25.30 9.84
N TYR A 383 -0.05 -25.47 9.83
CA TYR A 383 0.71 -25.82 11.03
C TYR A 383 0.61 -24.74 12.12
N PHE A 384 0.78 -23.46 11.76
CA PHE A 384 0.61 -22.32 12.69
C PHE A 384 -0.78 -22.27 13.31
N GLU A 385 -1.81 -22.56 12.53
CA GLU A 385 -3.19 -22.64 13.02
C GLU A 385 -3.35 -23.78 14.02
N LYS A 386 -2.88 -25.00 13.67
CA LYS A 386 -2.92 -26.19 14.51
C LYS A 386 -2.31 -25.97 15.89
N ILE A 387 -1.13 -25.32 15.94
CA ILE A 387 -0.43 -25.04 17.20
C ILE A 387 -0.87 -23.73 17.87
N GLY A 388 -1.89 -23.04 17.34
CA GLY A 388 -2.47 -21.83 17.92
C GLY A 388 -1.62 -20.57 17.81
N HIS A 389 -0.63 -20.54 16.94
CA HIS A 389 0.33 -19.44 16.84
C HIS A 389 -0.26 -18.17 16.21
N PHE A 390 -1.35 -18.24 15.47
CA PHE A 390 -2.08 -17.05 15.02
C PHE A 390 -2.86 -16.33 16.12
N LYS A 391 -3.03 -16.95 17.30
CA LYS A 391 -3.80 -16.39 18.42
C LYS A 391 -2.93 -15.62 19.44
N ARG A 392 -1.62 -15.59 19.26
CA ARG A 392 -0.67 -14.90 20.14
C ARG A 392 0.47 -14.25 19.37
N SER A 393 1.12 -13.25 19.97
CA SER A 393 2.36 -12.71 19.45
C SER A 393 3.52 -13.64 19.76
N LEU A 394 4.36 -13.93 18.77
CA LEU A 394 5.57 -14.72 18.91
C LEU A 394 6.79 -13.83 19.08
N GLY A 395 7.70 -14.22 19.96
CA GLY A 395 9.04 -13.64 20.03
C GLY A 395 9.88 -14.02 18.79
N ASN A 396 10.87 -13.19 18.46
CA ASN A 396 11.71 -13.42 17.27
C ASN A 396 12.38 -14.81 17.26
N VAL A 397 12.80 -15.31 18.43
CA VAL A 397 13.44 -16.62 18.60
C VAL A 397 12.46 -17.78 18.33
N GLU A 398 11.18 -17.62 18.70
CA GLU A 398 10.16 -18.65 18.51
C GLU A 398 9.91 -18.94 17.02
N TYR A 399 10.00 -17.95 16.14
CA TYR A 399 9.85 -18.17 14.70
C TYR A 399 10.91 -19.10 14.13
N TYR A 400 12.14 -19.09 14.67
CA TYR A 400 13.18 -20.05 14.28
C TYR A 400 12.92 -21.44 14.86
N LYS A 401 12.43 -21.52 16.11
CA LYS A 401 12.09 -22.80 16.76
C LYS A 401 10.96 -23.51 16.01
N VAL A 402 9.93 -22.78 15.59
CA VAL A 402 8.78 -23.33 14.85
C VAL A 402 9.22 -24.06 13.58
N LEU A 403 10.28 -23.63 12.91
CA LEU A 403 10.81 -24.29 11.69
C LEU A 403 11.37 -25.69 12.00
N LEU A 404 12.01 -25.86 13.17
CA LEU A 404 12.46 -27.19 13.62
C LEU A 404 11.26 -28.07 13.99
N ASP A 405 10.33 -27.53 14.76
CA ASP A 405 9.12 -28.24 15.18
C ASP A 405 8.28 -28.68 13.97
N PHE A 406 8.18 -27.83 12.93
CA PHE A 406 7.55 -28.15 11.66
C PHE A 406 8.27 -29.28 10.91
N ASN A 407 9.62 -29.27 10.88
CA ASN A 407 10.40 -30.35 10.26
C ASN A 407 10.20 -31.69 11.01
N ILE A 408 10.09 -31.66 12.34
CA ILE A 408 9.82 -32.86 13.14
C ILE A 408 8.46 -33.44 12.75
N GLU A 409 7.43 -32.62 12.71
CA GLU A 409 6.06 -33.07 12.46
C GLU A 409 5.85 -33.50 11.00
N ARG A 410 6.35 -32.72 10.04
CA ARG A 410 6.06 -32.93 8.61
C ARG A 410 7.02 -33.90 7.93
N PHE A 411 8.29 -33.92 8.36
CA PHE A 411 9.39 -34.66 7.71
C PHE A 411 10.10 -35.66 8.63
N ASN A 412 9.50 -36.03 9.80
CA ASN A 412 10.07 -36.99 10.73
C ASN A 412 11.55 -36.72 11.08
N ARG A 413 11.93 -35.46 11.30
CA ARG A 413 13.32 -35.00 11.57
C ARG A 413 14.29 -35.21 10.42
N GLU A 414 13.82 -35.42 9.21
CA GLU A 414 14.72 -35.59 8.06
C GLU A 414 15.68 -34.40 7.92
N ASN A 415 16.97 -34.70 7.85
CA ASN A 415 18.05 -33.71 7.77
C ASN A 415 18.03 -32.64 8.90
N GLU A 416 17.55 -32.99 10.10
CA GLU A 416 17.41 -32.03 11.22
C GLU A 416 18.71 -31.32 11.57
N ASN A 417 19.86 -32.04 11.58
CA ASN A 417 21.15 -31.43 11.90
C ASN A 417 21.57 -30.40 10.87
N VAL A 418 21.31 -30.67 9.58
CA VAL A 418 21.55 -29.69 8.50
C VAL A 418 20.65 -28.47 8.66
N LEU A 419 19.37 -28.70 8.94
CA LEU A 419 18.41 -27.63 9.20
C LEU A 419 18.81 -26.77 10.41
N LYS A 420 19.26 -27.38 11.52
CA LYS A 420 19.76 -26.65 12.70
C LYS A 420 20.92 -25.70 12.34
N GLU A 421 21.90 -26.17 11.57
CA GLU A 421 23.03 -25.33 11.13
C GLU A 421 22.58 -24.20 10.20
N ILE A 422 21.62 -24.46 9.30
CA ILE A 422 21.05 -23.42 8.44
C ILE A 422 20.30 -22.37 9.26
N ILE A 423 19.45 -22.79 10.20
CA ILE A 423 18.72 -21.88 11.10
C ILE A 423 19.71 -21.05 11.93
N LYS A 424 20.76 -21.68 12.47
CA LYS A 424 21.81 -21.00 13.22
C LYS A 424 22.50 -19.91 12.39
N TYR A 425 22.80 -20.21 11.14
CA TYR A 425 23.39 -19.24 10.23
C TYR A 425 22.45 -18.05 10.00
N ASP A 426 21.20 -18.29 9.59
CA ASP A 426 20.20 -17.23 9.37
C ASP A 426 19.96 -16.41 10.66
N TYR A 427 19.90 -17.09 11.83
CA TYR A 427 19.75 -16.41 13.12
C TYR A 427 20.89 -15.44 13.41
N LEU A 428 22.14 -15.88 13.21
CA LEU A 428 23.35 -15.07 13.49
C LEU A 428 23.53 -13.89 12.54
N CYS A 429 23.01 -13.98 11.30
CA CYS A 429 23.04 -12.86 10.34
C CYS A 429 22.23 -11.65 10.80
N PHE A 430 21.15 -11.86 11.55
CA PHE A 430 20.19 -10.81 11.91
C PHE A 430 20.12 -10.49 13.41
N ASN A 431 20.77 -11.28 14.26
CA ASN A 431 20.74 -11.07 15.71
C ASN A 431 22.11 -10.62 16.20
N LYS A 432 22.14 -9.40 16.78
CA LYS A 432 23.37 -8.80 17.33
C LYS A 432 23.93 -9.53 18.57
N LYS A 433 23.19 -10.48 19.16
CA LYS A 433 23.60 -11.23 20.33
C LYS A 433 24.47 -12.42 19.92
N LYS A 434 25.69 -12.49 20.43
CA LYS A 434 26.62 -13.64 20.29
C LYS A 434 26.13 -14.93 20.98
N TRP A 435 24.85 -15.04 21.27
CA TRP A 435 24.24 -16.05 22.10
C TRP A 435 23.18 -16.81 21.30
N LEU A 436 23.37 -18.05 21.18
CA LEU A 436 22.44 -18.93 20.50
C LEU A 436 21.35 -19.40 21.45
N PRO A 437 20.11 -19.52 21.01
CA PRO A 437 19.04 -20.18 21.77
C PRO A 437 19.41 -21.64 22.06
N ASP A 438 18.97 -22.15 23.23
CA ASP A 438 19.30 -23.51 23.69
C ASP A 438 18.96 -24.61 22.69
N PHE A 439 17.87 -24.47 21.93
CA PHE A 439 17.47 -25.46 20.92
C PHE A 439 18.39 -25.54 19.70
N LEU A 440 19.28 -24.56 19.52
CA LEU A 440 20.34 -24.56 18.48
C LEU A 440 21.70 -25.03 19.01
N ILE A 441 21.84 -25.23 20.34
CA ILE A 441 23.11 -25.62 20.99
C ILE A 441 23.07 -27.08 21.41
N ARG A 442 21.90 -27.55 21.88
CA ARG A 442 21.74 -28.90 22.45
C ARG A 442 21.20 -29.86 21.39
N ASP A 443 21.80 -31.06 21.31
CA ASP A 443 21.16 -32.19 20.67
C ASP A 443 19.97 -32.64 21.58
N ILE A 444 18.75 -32.50 21.05
CA ILE A 444 17.53 -32.92 21.74
C ILE A 444 17.28 -34.37 21.39
#